data_8ee97c28c34f7dbeffdebd54d950ddda
#
_entry.id   8ee97c28c34f7dbeffdebd54d950ddda
#
_cell.length_a   1.000
_cell.length_b   1.000
_cell.length_c   1.000
_cell.angle_alpha   90.00
_cell.angle_beta   90.00
_cell.angle_gamma   90.00
#
_symmetry.space_group_name_H-M   'P 1'
#
loop_
_entity.id
_entity.type
_entity.pdbx_description
1 polymer ?
#
loop_
_entity_poly.entity_id
_entity_poly.type
_entity_poly.pdbx_seq_one_letter_code
_entity_poly.pdbx_strand_id
1 'polypeptide(L)'
;MTRTAHWLWRLALCAAVLAAACLLSASARGQDAGEKVYKAKCTTCHGADGAGATPVGKATKARDFCSEEVKKESDEEWTQIVVKGKNKMPAYDKKLTEAEIKDVVAYIRGLCKK
;
A
#
# COMPACT_ATOMS: atom_id res chain seq x y z
N MET A 1 48.39 -15.03 8.92
CA MET A 1 47.47 -13.94 9.33
C MET A 1 46.40 -13.54 8.28
N THR A 2 46.54 -13.91 7.04
CA THR A 2 45.63 -13.51 5.95
C THR A 2 44.41 -14.40 5.76
N ARG A 3 44.43 -15.65 6.18
CA ARG A 3 43.33 -16.63 5.94
C ARG A 3 42.10 -16.39 6.83
N THR A 4 42.27 -15.92 8.05
CA THR A 4 41.20 -15.63 9.00
C THR A 4 40.42 -14.35 8.65
N ALA A 5 41.11 -13.33 8.11
CA ALA A 5 40.49 -12.08 7.70
C ALA A 5 39.48 -12.26 6.53
N HIS A 6 39.84 -13.12 5.57
CA HIS A 6 38.95 -13.43 4.44
C HIS A 6 37.69 -14.20 4.86
N TRP A 7 37.79 -15.00 5.89
CA TRP A 7 36.66 -15.77 6.39
C TRP A 7 35.64 -14.90 7.11
N LEU A 8 36.11 -13.99 7.95
CA LEU A 8 35.28 -12.99 8.64
C LEU A 8 34.58 -12.06 7.65
N TRP A 9 35.24 -11.62 6.61
CA TRP A 9 34.64 -10.79 5.56
C TRP A 9 33.57 -11.53 4.79
N ARG A 10 33.76 -12.79 4.46
CA ARG A 10 32.76 -13.63 3.79
C ARG A 10 31.52 -13.82 4.64
N LEU A 11 31.66 -14.03 5.95
CA LEU A 11 30.53 -14.13 6.87
C LEU A 11 29.76 -12.81 6.98
N ALA A 12 30.46 -11.68 7.03
CA ALA A 12 29.83 -10.36 7.06
C ALA A 12 29.04 -10.06 5.77
N LEU A 13 29.58 -10.42 4.61
CA LEU A 13 28.88 -10.28 3.33
C LEU A 13 27.63 -11.16 3.24
N CYS A 14 27.71 -12.41 3.67
CA CYS A 14 26.56 -13.31 3.72
C CYS A 14 25.44 -12.78 4.64
N ALA A 15 25.81 -12.27 5.81
CA ALA A 15 24.83 -11.68 6.75
C ALA A 15 24.15 -10.43 6.16
N ALA A 16 24.90 -9.56 5.46
CA ALA A 16 24.36 -8.38 4.80
C ALA A 16 23.39 -8.73 3.66
N VAL A 17 23.71 -9.75 2.85
CA VAL A 17 22.84 -10.23 1.76
C VAL A 17 21.54 -10.84 2.30
N LEU A 18 21.63 -11.63 3.38
CA LEU A 18 20.43 -12.21 4.02
C LEU A 18 19.52 -11.14 4.63
N ALA A 19 20.09 -10.12 5.27
CA ALA A 19 19.31 -9.01 5.82
C ALA A 19 18.59 -8.22 4.71
N ALA A 20 19.27 -7.94 3.60
CA ALA A 20 18.68 -7.26 2.44
C ALA A 20 17.54 -8.08 1.81
N ALA A 21 17.69 -9.39 1.68
CA ALA A 21 16.66 -10.28 1.16
C ALA A 21 15.39 -10.30 2.04
N CYS A 22 15.54 -10.27 3.37
CA CYS A 22 14.43 -10.20 4.31
C CYS A 22 13.63 -8.91 4.19
N LEU A 23 14.30 -7.76 4.00
CA LEU A 23 13.64 -6.46 3.84
C LEU A 23 12.83 -6.37 2.54
N LEU A 24 13.33 -6.92 1.45
CA LEU A 24 12.62 -6.97 0.16
C LEU A 24 11.38 -7.86 0.21
N SER A 25 11.45 -8.98 0.95
CA SER A 25 10.32 -9.91 1.10
C SER A 25 9.16 -9.32 1.91
N ALA A 26 9.43 -8.49 2.90
CA ALA A 26 8.39 -7.83 3.70
C ALA A 26 7.58 -6.82 2.87
N SER A 27 8.23 -6.07 1.99
CA SER A 27 7.56 -5.09 1.11
C SER A 27 6.62 -5.75 0.10
N ALA A 28 6.99 -6.91 -0.46
CA ALA A 28 6.16 -7.65 -1.40
C ALA A 28 4.87 -8.18 -0.75
N ARG A 29 4.95 -8.68 0.48
CA ARG A 29 3.78 -9.19 1.22
C ARG A 29 2.74 -8.12 1.53
N GLY A 30 3.15 -6.92 1.88
CA GLY A 30 2.25 -5.80 2.14
C GLY A 30 1.50 -5.35 0.87
N GLN A 31 2.16 -5.38 -0.28
CA GLN A 31 1.54 -5.07 -1.57
C GLN A 31 0.45 -6.08 -1.95
N ASP A 32 0.70 -7.38 -1.79
CA ASP A 32 -0.28 -8.44 -2.06
C ASP A 32 -1.48 -8.36 -1.10
N ALA A 33 -1.24 -8.07 0.18
CA ALA A 33 -2.30 -7.90 1.17
C ALA A 33 -3.16 -6.68 0.86
N GLY A 34 -2.55 -5.55 0.53
CA GLY A 34 -3.24 -4.32 0.12
C GLY A 34 -4.08 -4.51 -1.14
N GLU A 35 -3.55 -5.23 -2.13
CA GLU A 35 -4.29 -5.56 -3.36
C GLU A 35 -5.54 -6.37 -3.08
N LYS A 36 -5.46 -7.38 -2.23
CA LYS A 36 -6.63 -8.21 -1.84
C LYS A 36 -7.72 -7.36 -1.18
N VAL A 37 -7.36 -6.50 -0.23
CA VAL A 37 -8.30 -5.58 0.42
C VAL A 37 -8.92 -4.64 -0.60
N TYR A 38 -8.11 -4.03 -1.46
CA TYR A 38 -8.56 -3.11 -2.50
C TYR A 38 -9.59 -3.76 -3.43
N LYS A 39 -9.28 -4.94 -3.97
CA LYS A 39 -10.18 -5.69 -4.84
C LYS A 39 -11.49 -6.07 -4.17
N ALA A 40 -11.45 -6.42 -2.89
CA ALA A 40 -12.63 -6.87 -2.15
C ALA A 40 -13.53 -5.71 -1.67
N LYS A 41 -12.97 -4.54 -1.39
CA LYS A 41 -13.69 -3.47 -0.66
C LYS A 41 -13.75 -2.12 -1.38
N CYS A 42 -12.88 -1.85 -2.33
CA CYS A 42 -12.67 -0.50 -2.87
C CYS A 42 -13.03 -0.37 -4.36
N THR A 43 -12.85 -1.42 -5.16
CA THR A 43 -12.97 -1.37 -6.62
C THR A 43 -14.36 -1.03 -7.11
N THR A 44 -15.42 -1.36 -6.39
CA THR A 44 -16.79 -1.05 -6.79
C THR A 44 -17.01 0.44 -7.03
N CYS A 45 -16.43 1.28 -6.18
CA CYS A 45 -16.49 2.74 -6.31
C CYS A 45 -15.27 3.32 -7.04
N HIS A 46 -14.06 2.89 -6.63
CA HIS A 46 -12.82 3.51 -7.11
C HIS A 46 -12.28 2.92 -8.43
N GLY A 47 -12.79 1.76 -8.86
CA GLY A 47 -12.31 1.08 -10.06
C GLY A 47 -10.98 0.35 -9.84
N ALA A 48 -10.62 -0.54 -10.76
CA ALA A 48 -9.36 -1.28 -10.69
C ALA A 48 -8.12 -0.38 -10.86
N ASP A 49 -8.28 0.74 -11.55
CA ASP A 49 -7.26 1.76 -11.82
C ASP A 49 -7.23 2.92 -10.81
N GLY A 50 -8.21 2.97 -9.89
CA GLY A 50 -8.30 4.05 -8.91
C GLY A 50 -8.87 5.37 -9.44
N ALA A 51 -9.38 5.40 -10.66
CA ALA A 51 -9.90 6.63 -11.29
C ALA A 51 -11.30 7.04 -10.80
N GLY A 52 -12.01 6.20 -10.05
CA GLY A 52 -13.38 6.50 -9.60
C GLY A 52 -14.42 6.55 -10.71
N ALA A 53 -14.10 6.03 -11.89
CA ALA A 53 -14.93 6.14 -13.10
C ALA A 53 -15.99 5.06 -13.24
N THR A 54 -16.18 4.20 -12.24
CA THR A 54 -17.26 3.21 -12.22
C THR A 54 -18.63 3.90 -12.14
N PRO A 55 -19.74 3.23 -12.54
CA PRO A 55 -21.09 3.81 -12.36
C PRO A 55 -21.37 4.21 -10.90
N VAL A 56 -21.01 3.39 -9.93
CA VAL A 56 -21.15 3.70 -8.51
C VAL A 56 -20.20 4.83 -8.11
N GLY A 57 -18.96 4.82 -8.58
CA GLY A 57 -17.97 5.87 -8.33
C GLY A 57 -18.46 7.25 -8.80
N LYS A 58 -19.01 7.33 -10.00
CA LYS A 58 -19.60 8.58 -10.52
C LYS A 58 -20.79 9.05 -9.69
N ALA A 59 -21.69 8.15 -9.32
CA ALA A 59 -22.86 8.47 -8.50
C ALA A 59 -22.49 8.92 -7.08
N THR A 60 -21.40 8.38 -6.53
CA THR A 60 -20.91 8.72 -5.18
C THR A 60 -19.81 9.79 -5.18
N LYS A 61 -19.41 10.27 -6.35
CA LYS A 61 -18.31 11.24 -6.53
C LYS A 61 -16.98 10.72 -5.95
N ALA A 62 -16.68 9.43 -6.21
CA ALA A 62 -15.41 8.85 -5.84
C ALA A 62 -14.26 9.59 -6.54
N ARG A 63 -13.25 9.95 -5.78
CA ARG A 63 -12.11 10.73 -6.29
C ARG A 63 -11.17 9.85 -7.12
N ASP A 64 -10.54 10.45 -8.11
CA ASP A 64 -9.42 9.86 -8.83
C ASP A 64 -8.16 9.96 -7.97
N PHE A 65 -7.64 8.81 -7.54
CA PHE A 65 -6.42 8.74 -6.71
C PHE A 65 -5.18 9.30 -7.44
N CYS A 66 -5.18 9.25 -8.75
CA CYS A 66 -4.03 9.67 -9.57
C CYS A 66 -4.10 11.14 -10.01
N SER A 67 -5.15 11.86 -9.63
CA SER A 67 -5.22 13.29 -9.87
C SER A 67 -4.13 14.04 -9.07
N GLU A 68 -3.63 15.15 -9.62
CA GLU A 68 -2.57 15.94 -8.97
C GLU A 68 -2.97 16.48 -7.60
N GLU A 69 -4.27 16.78 -7.42
CA GLU A 69 -4.82 17.23 -6.14
C GLU A 69 -4.73 16.14 -5.07
N VAL A 70 -5.23 14.93 -5.40
CA VAL A 70 -5.29 13.81 -4.44
C VAL A 70 -3.92 13.25 -4.13
N LYS A 71 -3.00 13.20 -5.10
CA LYS A 71 -1.61 12.74 -4.89
C LYS A 71 -0.83 13.59 -3.88
N LYS A 72 -1.18 14.86 -3.70
CA LYS A 72 -0.53 15.76 -2.73
C LYS A 72 -0.92 15.50 -1.28
N GLU A 73 -2.05 14.82 -1.06
CA GLU A 73 -2.46 14.45 0.30
C GLU A 73 -1.49 13.42 0.89
N SER A 74 -1.27 13.48 2.20
CA SER A 74 -0.37 12.56 2.92
C SER A 74 -0.98 11.16 3.09
N ASP A 75 -0.16 10.18 3.43
CA ASP A 75 -0.63 8.83 3.76
C ASP A 75 -1.48 8.84 5.04
N GLU A 76 -1.20 9.73 5.98
CA GLU A 76 -1.99 9.94 7.19
C GLU A 76 -3.40 10.44 6.86
N GLU A 77 -3.53 11.41 5.96
CA GLU A 77 -4.82 11.92 5.50
C GLU A 77 -5.63 10.82 4.81
N TRP A 78 -5.01 10.05 3.92
CA TRP A 78 -5.66 8.91 3.28
C TRP A 78 -6.07 7.84 4.28
N THR A 79 -5.21 7.53 5.24
CA THR A 79 -5.50 6.58 6.33
C THR A 79 -6.73 7.05 7.13
N GLN A 80 -6.79 8.32 7.51
CA GLN A 80 -7.92 8.87 8.25
C GLN A 80 -9.23 8.80 7.44
N ILE A 81 -9.18 9.02 6.13
CA ILE A 81 -10.36 8.89 5.25
C ILE A 81 -10.84 7.43 5.21
N VAL A 82 -9.95 6.46 5.13
CA VAL A 82 -10.32 5.04 5.17
C VAL A 82 -10.90 4.65 6.53
N VAL A 83 -10.29 5.09 7.62
CA VAL A 83 -10.73 4.81 8.99
C VAL A 83 -12.11 5.40 9.26
N LYS A 84 -12.29 6.69 9.01
CA LYS A 84 -13.50 7.46 9.42
C LYS A 84 -14.56 7.57 8.34
N GLY A 85 -14.24 7.27 7.10
CA GLY A 85 -15.06 7.58 5.94
C GLY A 85 -15.06 9.08 5.61
N LYS A 86 -15.60 9.42 4.45
CA LYS A 86 -15.80 10.82 4.02
C LYS A 86 -16.95 10.90 3.03
N ASN A 87 -17.91 11.78 3.26
CA ASN A 87 -19.09 11.92 2.41
C ASN A 87 -19.82 10.56 2.24
N LYS A 88 -19.92 10.05 1.01
CA LYS A 88 -20.55 8.76 0.71
C LYS A 88 -19.61 7.55 0.87
N MET A 89 -18.33 7.77 1.12
CA MET A 89 -17.38 6.71 1.42
C MET A 89 -17.58 6.22 2.85
N PRO A 90 -17.85 4.91 3.07
CA PRO A 90 -18.06 4.39 4.41
C PRO A 90 -16.77 4.33 5.21
N ALA A 91 -16.89 4.29 6.55
CA ALA A 91 -15.80 4.05 7.46
C ALA A 91 -15.40 2.56 7.49
N TYR A 92 -14.12 2.27 7.61
CA TYR A 92 -13.58 0.90 7.63
C TYR A 92 -12.89 0.52 8.94
N ASP A 93 -12.91 1.39 9.95
CA ASP A 93 -12.29 1.14 11.27
C ASP A 93 -12.73 -0.16 11.95
N LYS A 94 -13.98 -0.59 11.71
CA LYS A 94 -14.54 -1.85 12.25
C LYS A 94 -14.54 -3.01 11.26
N LYS A 95 -14.09 -2.79 10.03
CA LYS A 95 -14.13 -3.77 8.93
C LYS A 95 -12.75 -4.24 8.50
N LEU A 96 -11.73 -3.46 8.78
CA LEU A 96 -10.33 -3.71 8.46
C LEU A 96 -9.48 -3.49 9.70
N THR A 97 -8.41 -4.28 9.82
CA THR A 97 -7.38 -4.05 10.82
C THR A 97 -6.51 -2.85 10.46
N GLU A 98 -5.80 -2.29 11.42
CA GLU A 98 -4.86 -1.19 11.19
C GLU A 98 -3.79 -1.56 10.14
N ALA A 99 -3.29 -2.80 10.20
CA ALA A 99 -2.32 -3.31 9.21
C ALA A 99 -2.93 -3.38 7.80
N GLU A 100 -4.15 -3.87 7.64
CA GLU A 100 -4.85 -3.92 6.35
C GLU A 100 -5.11 -2.51 5.79
N ILE A 101 -5.45 -1.55 6.64
CA ILE A 101 -5.62 -0.14 6.23
C ILE A 101 -4.30 0.42 5.73
N LYS A 102 -3.21 0.20 6.43
CA LYS A 102 -1.87 0.63 6.01
C LYS A 102 -1.46 0.00 4.68
N ASP A 103 -1.69 -1.29 4.53
CA ASP A 103 -1.35 -2.03 3.31
C ASP A 103 -2.17 -1.56 2.11
N VAL A 104 -3.47 -1.31 2.27
CA VAL A 104 -4.31 -0.82 1.17
C VAL A 104 -3.97 0.61 0.77
N VAL A 105 -3.62 1.49 1.70
CA VAL A 105 -3.14 2.85 1.37
C VAL A 105 -1.85 2.78 0.57
N ALA A 106 -0.89 1.95 0.98
CA ALA A 106 0.36 1.73 0.23
C ALA A 106 0.11 1.17 -1.17
N TYR A 107 -0.83 0.22 -1.32
CA TYR A 107 -1.23 -0.33 -2.62
C TYR A 107 -1.81 0.75 -3.54
N ILE A 108 -2.73 1.58 -3.03
CA ILE A 108 -3.35 2.67 -3.80
C ILE A 108 -2.29 3.67 -4.29
N ARG A 109 -1.31 4.01 -3.46
CA ARG A 109 -0.16 4.85 -3.88
C ARG A 109 0.61 4.24 -5.05
N GLY A 110 0.70 2.92 -5.07
CA GLY A 110 1.33 2.17 -6.16
C GLY A 110 0.57 2.23 -7.49
N LEU A 111 -0.75 2.34 -7.47
CA LEU A 111 -1.59 2.39 -8.67
C LEU A 111 -1.22 3.56 -9.60
N CYS A 112 -0.82 4.68 -9.04
CA CYS A 112 -0.52 5.92 -9.76
C CYS A 112 0.92 6.02 -10.28
N LYS A 113 1.75 5.01 -10.05
CA LYS A 113 3.16 4.98 -10.49
C LYS A 113 3.37 4.20 -11.78
N LYS A 114 2.31 3.62 -12.31
CA LYS A 114 2.37 2.82 -13.54
C LYS A 114 2.22 3.68 -14.79
#